data_13afc1b2c029660b014a8c746192feeb
#
_entry.id   13afc1b2c029660b014a8c746192feeb
#
_cell.length_a   1.000
_cell.length_b   1.000
_cell.length_c   1.000
_cell.angle_alpha   90.00
_cell.angle_beta   90.00
_cell.angle_gamma   90.00
#
_symmetry.space_group_name_H-M   'P 1'
#
loop_
_entity.id
_entity.type
_entity.pdbx_description
1 polymer ?
#
loop_
_entity_poly.entity_id
_entity_poly.type
_entity_poly.pdbx_seq_one_letter_code
_entity_poly.pdbx_strand_id
1 'polypeptide(L)'
;SENYGNAYRVIAVRDDDDRIDEYNLSDFKGLRIALLKQADYHNEKFYQYAKLNGIRYEIVWCERGGEQEEKIYSGKADAMLSVDLSLPQGFRPVAKFSPIPFYFATTKGNTQIINELNRAISYTSENNPTLQMNLYNKYFSRSSSQLFLNSKEREYIQEHPVLKVLVHDGFGPIQYYDGKGQVQGVARDLLSSIAQKAGWTLDFVYADDYSEFEQALNEGRADVILSILYDYDTVQKKNVLLSNPYLETESVLVAHDGVDMT
;
A
#
# COMPACT_ATOMS: atom_id res chain seq x y z
N SER A 1 -23.86 2.07 -12.17
CA SER A 1 -22.72 2.48 -13.01
C SER A 1 -21.44 1.98 -12.38
N GLU A 2 -20.51 1.53 -13.19
CA GLU A 2 -19.20 1.11 -12.71
C GLU A 2 -18.30 2.32 -12.52
N ASN A 3 -17.41 2.28 -11.51
CA ASN A 3 -16.41 3.31 -11.31
C ASN A 3 -15.17 3.00 -12.16
N TYR A 4 -14.42 4.03 -12.53
CA TYR A 4 -13.18 3.87 -13.27
C TYR A 4 -11.93 4.16 -12.42
N GLY A 5 -12.10 4.53 -11.15
CA GLY A 5 -11.01 4.79 -10.21
C GLY A 5 -11.51 5.32 -8.88
N ASN A 6 -10.64 5.29 -7.88
CA ASN A 6 -10.91 5.81 -6.55
C ASN A 6 -9.79 6.75 -6.10
N ALA A 7 -10.18 7.86 -5.48
CA ALA A 7 -9.34 8.57 -4.52
C ALA A 7 -9.73 8.14 -3.11
N TYR A 8 -8.93 8.52 -2.12
CA TYR A 8 -9.23 8.21 -0.73
C TYR A 8 -9.13 9.47 0.13
N ARG A 9 -9.96 9.53 1.14
CA ARG A 9 -9.78 10.50 2.22
C ARG A 9 -8.62 10.07 3.07
N VAL A 10 -7.81 11.04 3.47
CA VAL A 10 -6.63 10.80 4.31
C VAL A 10 -6.61 11.78 5.49
N ILE A 11 -6.15 11.29 6.64
CA ILE A 11 -5.59 12.15 7.67
C ILE A 11 -4.12 12.28 7.33
N ALA A 12 -3.65 13.52 7.20
CA ALA A 12 -2.28 13.80 6.81
C ALA A 12 -1.60 14.68 7.85
N VAL A 13 -0.33 14.40 8.09
CA VAL A 13 0.57 15.15 8.98
C VAL A 13 1.76 15.63 8.16
N ARG A 14 2.60 16.50 8.74
CA ARG A 14 3.89 16.82 8.12
C ARG A 14 4.73 15.55 7.97
N ASP A 15 5.48 15.44 6.90
CA ASP A 15 6.35 14.29 6.63
C ASP A 15 7.52 14.15 7.64
N ASP A 16 7.85 15.23 8.36
CA ASP A 16 8.83 15.25 9.45
C ASP A 16 8.20 15.09 10.86
N ASP A 17 6.89 14.84 10.98
CA ASP A 17 6.23 14.59 12.26
C ASP A 17 6.23 13.11 12.62
N ASP A 18 7.19 12.71 13.45
CA ASP A 18 7.39 11.31 13.87
C ASP A 18 6.53 10.87 15.06
N ARG A 19 5.66 11.77 15.58
CA ARG A 19 4.78 11.43 16.70
C ARG A 19 3.65 10.48 16.34
N ILE A 20 3.32 10.38 15.04
CA ILE A 20 2.14 9.69 14.54
C ILE A 20 2.57 8.63 13.53
N ASP A 21 2.36 7.38 13.91
CA ASP A 21 2.58 6.23 13.05
C ASP A 21 1.25 5.84 12.36
N GLU A 22 1.29 5.58 11.05
CA GLU A 22 0.11 5.17 10.28
C GLU A 22 -0.49 3.83 10.72
N TYR A 23 0.31 2.97 11.36
CA TYR A 23 -0.12 1.67 11.88
C TYR A 23 -0.54 1.70 13.35
N ASN A 24 -0.40 2.83 14.04
CA ASN A 24 -0.70 2.95 15.46
C ASN A 24 -1.81 3.98 15.74
N LEU A 25 -3.06 3.52 15.73
CA LEU A 25 -4.22 4.39 16.02
C LEU A 25 -4.18 5.06 17.39
N SER A 26 -3.38 4.56 18.33
CA SER A 26 -3.24 5.19 19.66
C SER A 26 -2.55 6.55 19.60
N ASP A 27 -1.71 6.78 18.58
CA ASP A 27 -1.00 8.04 18.37
C ASP A 27 -1.94 9.16 17.90
N PHE A 28 -3.14 8.80 17.43
CA PHE A 28 -4.17 9.75 17.00
C PHE A 28 -4.95 10.38 18.17
N LYS A 29 -4.68 9.96 19.40
CA LYS A 29 -5.42 10.42 20.57
C LYS A 29 -5.10 11.86 20.91
N GLY A 30 -6.12 12.73 20.83
CA GLY A 30 -6.03 14.14 21.18
C GLY A 30 -5.40 15.01 20.08
N LEU A 31 -5.30 14.50 18.85
CA LEU A 31 -4.83 15.30 17.72
C LEU A 31 -5.77 16.46 17.42
N ARG A 32 -5.19 17.63 17.16
CA ARG A 32 -5.89 18.79 16.62
C ARG A 32 -5.92 18.68 15.10
N ILE A 33 -7.10 18.39 14.56
CA ILE A 33 -7.27 18.11 13.12
C ILE A 33 -7.91 19.31 12.42
N ALA A 34 -7.22 19.85 11.44
CA ALA A 34 -7.69 20.94 10.61
C ALA A 34 -8.73 20.46 9.60
N LEU A 35 -9.96 20.95 9.72
CA LEU A 35 -11.09 20.63 8.85
C LEU A 35 -11.58 21.88 8.12
N LEU A 36 -11.98 21.74 6.85
CA LEU A 36 -12.63 22.80 6.08
C LEU A 36 -14.10 22.88 6.45
N LYS A 37 -14.59 24.07 6.84
CA LYS A 37 -15.98 24.29 7.23
C LYS A 37 -16.99 23.94 6.14
N GLN A 38 -16.62 24.18 4.87
CA GLN A 38 -17.52 23.95 3.75
C GLN A 38 -17.41 22.54 3.14
N ALA A 39 -16.68 21.63 3.78
CA ALA A 39 -16.48 20.26 3.31
C ALA A 39 -17.33 19.24 4.07
N ASP A 40 -18.62 19.54 4.29
CA ASP A 40 -19.54 18.75 5.14
C ASP A 40 -19.49 17.25 4.86
N TYR A 41 -19.56 16.86 3.60
CA TYR A 41 -19.53 15.44 3.22
C TYR A 41 -18.20 14.76 3.57
N HIS A 42 -17.07 15.45 3.42
CA HIS A 42 -15.76 14.91 3.79
C HIS A 42 -15.63 14.82 5.32
N ASN A 43 -16.09 15.86 6.02
CA ASN A 43 -16.07 15.93 7.48
C ASN A 43 -16.93 14.83 8.10
N GLU A 44 -18.13 14.58 7.55
CA GLU A 44 -19.00 13.48 8.00
C GLU A 44 -18.33 12.11 7.88
N LYS A 45 -17.63 11.84 6.76
CA LYS A 45 -16.90 10.59 6.58
C LYS A 45 -15.73 10.44 7.54
N PHE A 46 -15.08 11.55 7.88
CA PHE A 46 -14.06 11.56 8.93
C PHE A 46 -14.65 11.26 10.31
N TYR A 47 -15.79 11.85 10.66
CA TYR A 47 -16.46 11.59 11.95
C TYR A 47 -16.86 10.11 12.09
N GLN A 48 -17.40 9.51 11.03
CA GLN A 48 -17.71 8.08 10.99
C GLN A 48 -16.46 7.22 11.20
N TYR A 49 -15.38 7.53 10.50
CA TYR A 49 -14.10 6.82 10.64
C TYR A 49 -13.53 6.95 12.05
N ALA A 50 -13.47 8.17 12.59
CA ALA A 50 -12.95 8.44 13.92
C ALA A 50 -13.76 7.71 15.02
N LYS A 51 -15.10 7.72 14.91
CA LYS A 51 -15.99 6.99 15.81
C LYS A 51 -15.76 5.48 15.77
N LEU A 52 -15.65 4.91 14.57
CA LEU A 52 -15.43 3.48 14.38
C LEU A 52 -14.10 3.01 14.99
N ASN A 53 -13.07 3.83 14.91
CA ASN A 53 -11.72 3.50 15.39
C ASN A 53 -11.42 4.05 16.79
N GLY A 54 -12.39 4.65 17.48
CA GLY A 54 -12.21 5.18 18.83
C GLY A 54 -11.22 6.36 18.92
N ILE A 55 -11.02 7.08 17.83
CA ILE A 55 -10.10 8.23 17.76
C ILE A 55 -10.70 9.40 18.49
N ARG A 56 -9.96 9.96 19.45
CA ARG A 56 -10.30 11.22 20.15
C ARG A 56 -9.48 12.35 19.53
N TYR A 57 -10.15 13.40 19.09
CA TYR A 57 -9.55 14.52 18.39
C TYR A 57 -10.19 15.85 18.81
N GLU A 58 -9.49 16.94 18.50
CA GLU A 58 -9.99 18.31 18.55
C GLU A 58 -10.09 18.87 17.13
N ILE A 59 -11.12 19.67 16.86
CA ILE A 59 -11.32 20.25 15.53
C ILE A 59 -10.72 21.65 15.48
N VAL A 60 -9.90 21.90 14.47
CA VAL A 60 -9.41 23.23 14.11
C VAL A 60 -10.05 23.63 12.78
N TRP A 61 -11.05 24.52 12.87
CA TRP A 61 -11.81 24.94 11.69
C TRP A 61 -10.98 25.85 10.77
N CYS A 62 -11.06 25.59 9.46
CA CYS A 62 -10.49 26.38 8.38
C CYS A 62 -11.55 26.84 7.39
N GLU A 63 -11.43 28.06 6.89
CA GLU A 63 -12.41 28.64 5.95
C GLU A 63 -12.07 28.32 4.49
N ARG A 64 -10.79 28.12 4.19
CA ARG A 64 -10.29 27.91 2.82
C ARG A 64 -9.16 26.89 2.76
N GLY A 65 -8.91 26.32 1.59
CA GLY A 65 -7.70 25.52 1.33
C GLY A 65 -6.44 26.35 1.56
N GLY A 66 -5.34 25.70 1.94
CA GLY A 66 -4.09 26.34 2.33
C GLY A 66 -4.05 26.82 3.78
N GLU A 67 -5.18 27.21 4.37
CA GLU A 67 -5.24 27.56 5.81
C GLU A 67 -4.98 26.35 6.72
N GLN A 68 -5.30 25.15 6.27
CA GLN A 68 -4.98 23.92 7.00
C GLN A 68 -3.45 23.76 7.16
N GLU A 69 -2.72 23.95 6.06
CA GLU A 69 -1.25 23.91 6.05
C GLU A 69 -0.66 25.01 6.94
N GLU A 70 -1.15 26.25 6.84
CA GLU A 70 -0.73 27.39 7.68
C GLU A 70 -0.91 27.06 9.17
N LYS A 71 -2.03 26.42 9.55
CA LYS A 71 -2.29 26.06 10.96
C LYS A 71 -1.40 24.94 11.44
N ILE A 72 -1.04 23.99 10.58
CA ILE A 72 -0.10 22.92 10.93
C ILE A 72 1.32 23.48 11.07
N TYR A 73 1.81 24.27 10.12
CA TYR A 73 3.14 24.89 10.21
C TYR A 73 3.27 25.84 11.40
N SER A 74 2.19 26.51 11.79
CA SER A 74 2.17 27.38 12.98
C SER A 74 1.94 26.63 14.30
N GLY A 75 1.83 25.31 14.28
CA GLY A 75 1.59 24.48 15.47
C GLY A 75 0.20 24.62 16.08
N LYS A 76 -0.77 25.20 15.37
CA LYS A 76 -2.17 25.32 15.81
C LYS A 76 -2.98 24.06 15.53
N ALA A 77 -2.58 23.27 14.57
CA ALA A 77 -3.11 21.93 14.25
C ALA A 77 -1.97 20.94 14.13
N ASP A 78 -2.25 19.66 14.32
CA ASP A 78 -1.30 18.56 14.20
C ASP A 78 -1.46 17.81 12.89
N ALA A 79 -2.69 17.74 12.39
CA ALA A 79 -3.05 16.99 11.18
C ALA A 79 -4.12 17.75 10.38
N MET A 80 -4.36 17.32 9.15
CA MET A 80 -5.46 17.80 8.31
C MET A 80 -6.20 16.66 7.65
N LEU A 81 -7.50 16.89 7.38
CA LEU A 81 -8.29 16.05 6.48
C LEU A 81 -8.05 16.49 5.05
N SER A 82 -7.64 15.57 4.19
CA SER A 82 -7.38 15.81 2.78
C SER A 82 -7.83 14.63 1.91
N VAL A 83 -7.48 14.67 0.64
CA VAL A 83 -7.63 13.58 -0.33
C VAL A 83 -6.24 13.21 -0.84
N ASP A 84 -5.96 11.92 -0.96
CA ASP A 84 -4.63 11.43 -1.32
C ASP A 84 -4.10 11.99 -2.65
N LEU A 85 -4.99 12.22 -3.63
CA LEU A 85 -4.62 12.79 -4.93
C LEU A 85 -4.26 14.29 -4.90
N SER A 86 -4.65 15.01 -3.84
CA SER A 86 -4.44 16.45 -3.69
C SER A 86 -3.60 16.80 -2.45
N LEU A 87 -2.86 15.83 -1.92
CA LEU A 87 -2.03 16.04 -0.75
C LEU A 87 -0.88 17.01 -1.08
N PRO A 88 -0.71 18.11 -0.31
CA PRO A 88 0.38 19.05 -0.53
C PRO A 88 1.76 18.42 -0.32
N GLN A 89 2.79 18.99 -0.96
CA GLN A 89 4.16 18.59 -0.72
C GLN A 89 4.56 18.88 0.73
N GLY A 90 5.36 18.00 1.35
CA GLY A 90 5.77 18.10 2.76
C GLY A 90 4.75 17.52 3.74
N PHE A 91 3.74 16.80 3.23
CA PHE A 91 2.75 16.09 4.03
C PHE A 91 2.67 14.62 3.62
N ARG A 92 2.52 13.73 4.61
CA ARG A 92 2.30 12.30 4.42
C ARG A 92 0.96 11.87 5.00
N PRO A 93 0.28 10.90 4.37
CA PRO A 93 -0.92 10.29 4.95
C PRO A 93 -0.53 9.40 6.12
N VAL A 94 -1.33 9.44 7.20
CA VAL A 94 -1.20 8.55 8.37
C VAL A 94 -2.46 7.71 8.58
N ALA A 95 -3.52 8.01 7.86
CA ALA A 95 -4.70 7.16 7.76
C ALA A 95 -5.35 7.35 6.40
N LYS A 96 -5.82 6.25 5.82
CA LYS A 96 -6.51 6.21 4.54
C LYS A 96 -7.86 5.53 4.72
N PHE A 97 -8.95 6.18 4.32
CA PHE A 97 -10.30 5.69 4.55
C PHE A 97 -11.30 6.21 3.53
N SER A 98 -12.47 5.62 3.53
CA SER A 98 -13.65 6.05 2.78
C SER A 98 -13.34 6.43 1.32
N PRO A 99 -13.25 5.45 0.39
CA PRO A 99 -12.95 5.70 -1.01
C PRO A 99 -13.93 6.69 -1.64
N ILE A 100 -13.42 7.48 -2.57
CA ILE A 100 -14.17 8.43 -3.39
C ILE A 100 -14.17 7.91 -4.81
N PRO A 101 -15.19 7.19 -5.25
CA PRO A 101 -15.24 6.66 -6.60
C PRO A 101 -15.53 7.75 -7.62
N PHE A 102 -14.92 7.66 -8.79
CA PHE A 102 -15.18 8.51 -9.93
C PHE A 102 -16.02 7.79 -10.97
N TYR A 103 -16.95 8.50 -11.58
CA TYR A 103 -17.89 7.96 -12.54
C TYR A 103 -17.98 8.85 -13.77
N PHE A 104 -18.20 8.24 -14.93
CA PHE A 104 -18.74 8.97 -16.07
C PHE A 104 -20.24 9.21 -15.85
N ALA A 105 -20.72 10.38 -16.21
CA ALA A 105 -22.11 10.76 -16.05
C ALA A 105 -22.67 11.29 -17.37
N THR A 106 -23.97 11.07 -17.56
CA THR A 106 -24.75 11.61 -18.68
C THR A 106 -26.10 12.11 -18.18
N THR A 107 -26.88 12.73 -19.04
CA THR A 107 -28.22 13.20 -18.73
C THR A 107 -29.14 12.03 -18.34
N LYS A 108 -30.03 12.28 -17.37
CA LYS A 108 -30.99 11.28 -16.89
C LYS A 108 -31.83 10.72 -18.04
N GLY A 109 -31.96 9.41 -18.13
CA GLY A 109 -32.69 8.69 -19.16
C GLY A 109 -31.82 8.19 -20.33
N ASN A 110 -30.57 8.61 -20.44
CA ASN A 110 -29.66 8.14 -21.49
C ASN A 110 -28.97 6.83 -21.10
N THR A 111 -29.79 5.77 -20.90
CA THR A 111 -29.36 4.47 -20.40
C THR A 111 -28.46 3.73 -21.38
N GLN A 112 -28.64 3.96 -22.68
CA GLN A 112 -27.83 3.29 -23.70
C GLN A 112 -26.35 3.67 -23.57
N ILE A 113 -26.03 4.97 -23.47
CA ILE A 113 -24.64 5.45 -23.31
C ILE A 113 -24.02 4.88 -22.03
N ILE A 114 -24.77 4.89 -20.91
CA ILE A 114 -24.24 4.32 -19.65
C ILE A 114 -23.95 2.84 -19.76
N ASN A 115 -24.81 2.08 -20.42
CA ASN A 115 -24.58 0.64 -20.63
C ASN A 115 -23.33 0.37 -21.49
N GLU A 116 -23.14 1.15 -22.57
CA GLU A 116 -21.95 1.01 -23.41
C GLU A 116 -20.67 1.42 -22.65
N LEU A 117 -20.71 2.50 -21.86
CA LEU A 117 -19.58 2.92 -21.04
C LEU A 117 -19.24 1.84 -19.98
N ASN A 118 -20.24 1.28 -19.30
CA ASN A 118 -20.01 0.21 -18.32
C ASN A 118 -19.36 -1.03 -18.97
N ARG A 119 -19.85 -1.45 -20.14
CA ARG A 119 -19.23 -2.56 -20.90
C ARG A 119 -17.79 -2.23 -21.28
N ALA A 120 -17.52 -1.00 -21.73
CA ALA A 120 -16.16 -0.59 -22.09
C ALA A 120 -15.22 -0.55 -20.88
N ILE A 121 -15.70 -0.12 -19.71
CA ILE A 121 -14.92 -0.14 -18.45
C ILE A 121 -14.59 -1.59 -18.07
N SER A 122 -15.59 -2.48 -18.02
CA SER A 122 -15.37 -3.91 -17.70
C SER A 122 -14.39 -4.56 -18.66
N TYR A 123 -14.63 -4.41 -19.98
CA TYR A 123 -13.74 -4.95 -21.01
C TYR A 123 -12.30 -4.43 -20.87
N THR A 124 -12.14 -3.15 -20.61
CA THR A 124 -10.80 -2.54 -20.43
C THR A 124 -10.11 -3.06 -19.19
N SER A 125 -10.84 -3.21 -18.07
CA SER A 125 -10.30 -3.74 -16.81
C SER A 125 -9.85 -5.21 -16.96
N GLU A 126 -10.61 -6.02 -17.69
CA GLU A 126 -10.28 -7.42 -17.94
C GLU A 126 -9.08 -7.60 -18.88
N ASN A 127 -9.01 -6.80 -19.95
CA ASN A 127 -7.98 -6.95 -20.98
C ASN A 127 -6.73 -6.11 -20.77
N ASN A 128 -6.80 -5.11 -19.89
CA ASN A 128 -5.66 -4.28 -19.50
C ASN A 128 -5.70 -3.92 -18.01
N PRO A 129 -5.49 -4.90 -17.12
CA PRO A 129 -5.61 -4.71 -15.67
C PRO A 129 -4.62 -3.68 -15.10
N THR A 130 -3.54 -3.38 -15.81
CA THR A 130 -2.55 -2.38 -15.39
C THR A 130 -2.88 -0.95 -15.82
N LEU A 131 -3.92 -0.74 -16.65
CA LEU A 131 -4.23 0.57 -17.21
C LEU A 131 -4.49 1.62 -16.13
N GLN A 132 -5.30 1.29 -15.12
CA GLN A 132 -5.60 2.23 -14.03
C GLN A 132 -4.33 2.64 -13.28
N MET A 133 -3.47 1.68 -12.96
CA MET A 133 -2.18 1.93 -12.30
C MET A 133 -1.25 2.80 -13.19
N ASN A 134 -1.18 2.51 -14.47
CA ASN A 134 -0.37 3.28 -15.42
C ASN A 134 -0.88 4.73 -15.56
N LEU A 135 -2.19 4.91 -15.62
CA LEU A 135 -2.80 6.25 -15.65
C LEU A 135 -2.57 6.98 -14.31
N TYR A 136 -2.75 6.30 -13.19
CA TYR A 136 -2.44 6.87 -11.88
C TYR A 136 -0.98 7.32 -11.80
N ASN A 137 -0.05 6.47 -12.17
CA ASN A 137 1.38 6.81 -12.20
C ASN A 137 1.69 7.97 -13.15
N LYS A 138 1.05 8.01 -14.31
CA LYS A 138 1.25 9.08 -15.29
C LYS A 138 0.83 10.46 -14.77
N TYR A 139 -0.28 10.55 -14.06
CA TYR A 139 -0.88 11.82 -13.66
C TYR A 139 -0.62 12.21 -12.21
N PHE A 140 -0.34 11.25 -11.33
CA PHE A 140 -0.20 11.44 -9.88
C PHE A 140 1.14 10.95 -9.32
N SER A 141 2.11 10.57 -10.18
CA SER A 141 3.40 9.99 -9.78
C SER A 141 4.24 10.89 -8.85
N ARG A 142 3.96 12.18 -8.78
CA ARG A 142 4.66 13.09 -7.86
C ARG A 142 4.32 12.84 -6.38
N SER A 143 3.14 12.29 -6.09
CA SER A 143 2.70 11.98 -4.74
C SER A 143 2.77 10.48 -4.39
N SER A 144 2.77 9.58 -5.39
CA SER A 144 2.74 8.13 -5.16
C SER A 144 4.09 7.42 -5.32
N SER A 145 5.11 8.11 -5.85
CA SER A 145 6.44 7.51 -6.05
C SER A 145 7.36 7.61 -4.83
N GLN A 146 7.02 8.44 -3.84
CA GLN A 146 7.77 8.51 -2.59
C GLN A 146 7.19 7.51 -1.58
N LEU A 147 8.06 6.66 -1.06
CA LEU A 147 7.79 5.96 0.17
C LEU A 147 7.79 7.02 1.29
N PHE A 148 6.68 7.16 1.98
CA PHE A 148 6.61 8.07 3.13
C PHE A 148 7.25 7.37 4.33
N LEU A 149 8.53 7.63 4.54
CA LEU A 149 9.29 7.13 5.67
C LEU A 149 9.34 8.21 6.75
N ASN A 150 9.03 7.85 7.99
CA ASN A 150 9.28 8.72 9.13
C ASN A 150 10.78 8.79 9.46
N SER A 151 11.19 9.67 10.41
CA SER A 151 12.62 9.85 10.71
C SER A 151 13.27 8.61 11.29
N LYS A 152 12.54 7.81 12.09
CA LYS A 152 13.07 6.56 12.65
C LYS A 152 13.29 5.50 11.57
N GLU A 153 12.38 5.40 10.61
CA GLU A 153 12.52 4.49 9.48
C GLU A 153 13.69 4.89 8.59
N ARG A 154 13.86 6.19 8.33
CA ARG A 154 15.04 6.70 7.60
C ARG A 154 16.35 6.43 8.33
N GLU A 155 16.38 6.68 9.65
CA GLU A 155 17.54 6.39 10.51
C GLU A 155 17.87 4.89 10.48
N TYR A 156 16.87 4.02 10.65
CA TYR A 156 17.04 2.57 10.56
C TYR A 156 17.62 2.14 9.22
N ILE A 157 17.13 2.67 8.10
CA ILE A 157 17.65 2.36 6.77
C ILE A 157 19.09 2.85 6.60
N GLN A 158 19.42 4.03 7.15
CA GLN A 158 20.79 4.55 7.12
C GLN A 158 21.77 3.70 7.94
N GLU A 159 21.32 3.19 9.07
CA GLU A 159 22.12 2.28 9.93
C GLU A 159 22.23 0.88 9.33
N HIS A 160 21.20 0.45 8.56
CA HIS A 160 21.10 -0.87 7.94
C HIS A 160 20.90 -0.74 6.42
N PRO A 161 21.89 -0.22 5.67
CA PRO A 161 21.73 0.10 4.25
C PRO A 161 21.65 -1.13 3.34
N VAL A 162 22.07 -2.30 3.83
CA VAL A 162 22.03 -3.57 3.10
C VAL A 162 21.00 -4.48 3.74
N LEU A 163 20.05 -4.94 2.94
CA LEU A 163 19.04 -5.91 3.34
C LEU A 163 19.42 -7.28 2.79
N LYS A 164 19.73 -8.23 3.65
CA LYS A 164 20.06 -9.61 3.26
C LYS A 164 18.79 -10.41 3.04
N VAL A 165 18.64 -10.96 1.87
CA VAL A 165 17.41 -11.61 1.40
C VAL A 165 17.65 -13.08 1.13
N LEU A 166 17.04 -13.95 1.95
CA LEU A 166 17.13 -15.39 1.77
C LEU A 166 16.23 -15.84 0.63
N VAL A 167 16.79 -16.58 -0.30
CA VAL A 167 16.12 -17.07 -1.49
C VAL A 167 16.37 -18.57 -1.68
N HIS A 168 15.39 -19.26 -2.27
CA HIS A 168 15.51 -20.65 -2.69
C HIS A 168 14.79 -20.84 -4.04
N ASP A 169 15.10 -21.91 -4.73
CA ASP A 169 14.45 -22.25 -6.01
C ASP A 169 13.11 -22.97 -5.80
N GLY A 170 12.31 -23.08 -6.86
CA GLY A 170 11.16 -23.98 -6.94
C GLY A 170 9.78 -23.33 -6.86
N PHE A 171 9.66 -22.00 -6.81
CA PHE A 171 8.38 -21.27 -6.82
C PHE A 171 8.18 -20.40 -8.07
N GLY A 172 8.61 -20.89 -9.24
CA GLY A 172 8.33 -20.13 -10.48
C GLY A 172 6.83 -19.98 -10.76
N PRO A 173 6.35 -18.80 -11.24
CA PRO A 173 7.09 -17.58 -11.59
C PRO A 173 7.27 -16.58 -10.42
N ILE A 174 6.91 -16.94 -9.19
CA ILE A 174 6.99 -16.04 -8.02
C ILE A 174 8.47 -15.82 -7.65
N GLN A 175 9.22 -16.91 -7.52
CA GLN A 175 10.65 -16.93 -7.21
C GLN A 175 11.28 -18.19 -7.85
N TYR A 176 12.34 -18.00 -8.60
CA TYR A 176 13.09 -19.10 -9.24
C TYR A 176 14.49 -18.64 -9.60
N TYR A 177 15.40 -19.58 -9.89
CA TYR A 177 16.71 -19.28 -10.42
C TYR A 177 16.71 -19.39 -11.94
N ASP A 178 17.31 -18.40 -12.60
CA ASP A 178 17.52 -18.46 -14.06
C ASP A 178 18.66 -19.42 -14.42
N GLY A 179 18.90 -19.59 -15.73
CA GLY A 179 19.99 -20.46 -16.22
C GLY A 179 21.41 -20.00 -15.84
N LYS A 180 21.56 -18.85 -15.16
CA LYS A 180 22.81 -18.33 -14.61
C LYS A 180 22.86 -18.39 -13.08
N GLY A 181 21.88 -18.98 -12.46
CA GLY A 181 21.76 -19.07 -11.00
C GLY A 181 21.34 -17.77 -10.32
N GLN A 182 20.78 -16.80 -11.06
CA GLN A 182 20.30 -15.56 -10.49
C GLN A 182 18.83 -15.65 -10.15
N VAL A 183 18.43 -15.14 -8.97
CA VAL A 183 17.02 -15.09 -8.57
C VAL A 183 16.22 -14.19 -9.51
N GLN A 184 15.07 -14.68 -9.93
CA GLN A 184 14.10 -14.01 -10.79
C GLN A 184 12.69 -14.20 -10.21
N GLY A 185 11.73 -13.44 -10.74
CA GLY A 185 10.31 -13.60 -10.45
C GLY A 185 9.67 -12.39 -9.81
N VAL A 186 8.35 -12.50 -9.63
CA VAL A 186 7.49 -11.40 -9.13
C VAL A 186 7.99 -10.88 -7.78
N ALA A 187 8.37 -11.76 -6.86
CA ALA A 187 8.84 -11.39 -5.53
C ALA A 187 10.13 -10.57 -5.58
N ARG A 188 11.09 -10.99 -6.40
CA ARG A 188 12.35 -10.29 -6.59
C ARG A 188 12.14 -8.90 -7.17
N ASP A 189 11.31 -8.76 -8.19
CA ASP A 189 11.07 -7.48 -8.86
C ASP A 189 10.31 -6.51 -7.94
N LEU A 190 9.33 -7.03 -7.18
CA LEU A 190 8.61 -6.25 -6.19
C LEU A 190 9.56 -5.75 -5.07
N LEU A 191 10.34 -6.65 -4.46
CA LEU A 191 11.26 -6.27 -3.38
C LEU A 191 12.33 -5.30 -3.89
N SER A 192 12.82 -5.48 -5.12
CA SER A 192 13.77 -4.55 -5.75
C SER A 192 13.19 -3.15 -5.93
N SER A 193 11.92 -3.07 -6.33
CA SER A 193 11.21 -1.78 -6.43
C SER A 193 11.03 -1.09 -5.07
N ILE A 194 10.71 -1.87 -4.02
CA ILE A 194 10.59 -1.37 -2.65
C ILE A 194 11.96 -0.88 -2.16
N ALA A 195 13.00 -1.69 -2.32
CA ALA A 195 14.35 -1.37 -1.89
C ALA A 195 14.88 -0.10 -2.56
N GLN A 196 14.67 0.04 -3.87
CA GLN A 196 15.04 1.25 -4.60
C GLN A 196 14.37 2.51 -4.04
N LYS A 197 13.08 2.42 -3.69
CA LYS A 197 12.32 3.55 -3.13
C LYS A 197 12.72 3.86 -1.68
N ALA A 198 13.05 2.84 -0.91
CA ALA A 198 13.46 2.97 0.49
C ALA A 198 14.93 3.39 0.65
N GLY A 199 15.77 3.12 -0.36
CA GLY A 199 17.21 3.36 -0.29
C GLY A 199 18.02 2.17 0.21
N TRP A 200 17.44 0.95 0.23
CA TRP A 200 18.16 -0.28 0.55
C TRP A 200 18.93 -0.82 -0.66
N THR A 201 20.07 -1.44 -0.37
CA THR A 201 20.75 -2.35 -1.28
C THR A 201 20.36 -3.77 -0.91
N LEU A 202 19.97 -4.61 -1.89
CA LEU A 202 19.66 -6.01 -1.66
C LEU A 202 20.91 -6.88 -1.82
N ASP A 203 21.12 -7.77 -0.85
CA ASP A 203 22.14 -8.81 -0.88
C ASP A 203 21.43 -10.18 -0.78
N PHE A 204 21.48 -10.96 -1.87
CA PHE A 204 20.75 -12.22 -1.94
C PHE A 204 21.61 -13.36 -1.36
N VAL A 205 21.08 -14.01 -0.34
CA VAL A 205 21.63 -15.22 0.30
C VAL A 205 20.94 -16.42 -0.33
N TYR A 206 21.67 -17.15 -1.14
CA TYR A 206 21.15 -18.31 -1.88
C TYR A 206 21.18 -19.56 -1.01
N ALA A 207 20.13 -20.37 -1.06
CA ALA A 207 20.06 -21.70 -0.47
C ALA A 207 19.82 -22.71 -1.59
N ASP A 208 20.69 -23.70 -1.71
CA ASP A 208 20.62 -24.71 -2.76
C ASP A 208 19.54 -25.75 -2.46
N ASP A 209 19.25 -25.98 -1.17
CA ASP A 209 18.22 -26.89 -0.74
C ASP A 209 17.49 -26.38 0.51
N TYR A 210 16.45 -27.12 0.93
CA TYR A 210 15.65 -26.79 2.09
C TYR A 210 16.42 -26.84 3.41
N SER A 211 17.41 -27.73 3.53
CA SER A 211 18.25 -27.85 4.74
C SER A 211 19.13 -26.62 4.92
N GLU A 212 19.74 -26.15 3.83
CA GLU A 212 20.54 -24.92 3.82
C GLU A 212 19.68 -23.69 4.08
N PHE A 213 18.45 -23.64 3.53
CA PHE A 213 17.46 -22.61 3.82
C PHE A 213 17.13 -22.54 5.31
N GLU A 214 16.82 -23.68 5.94
CA GLU A 214 16.55 -23.73 7.39
C GLU A 214 17.77 -23.34 8.23
N GLN A 215 18.95 -23.76 7.82
CA GLN A 215 20.19 -23.39 8.49
C GLN A 215 20.42 -21.87 8.41
N ALA A 216 20.29 -21.28 7.22
CA ALA A 216 20.45 -19.83 7.02
C ALA A 216 19.49 -19.02 7.87
N LEU A 217 18.24 -19.48 7.99
CA LEU A 217 17.22 -18.84 8.81
C LEU A 217 17.57 -18.93 10.30
N ASN A 218 17.93 -20.12 10.79
CA ASN A 218 18.23 -20.35 12.20
C ASN A 218 19.53 -19.64 12.66
N GLU A 219 20.49 -19.47 11.77
CA GLU A 219 21.75 -18.77 12.01
C GLU A 219 21.63 -17.25 11.87
N GLY A 220 20.46 -16.72 11.44
CA GLY A 220 20.25 -15.29 11.21
C GLY A 220 21.14 -14.74 10.09
N ARG A 221 21.41 -15.54 9.04
CA ARG A 221 22.23 -15.11 7.90
C ARG A 221 21.50 -14.15 6.95
N ALA A 222 20.19 -14.00 7.13
CA ALA A 222 19.37 -13.10 6.33
C ALA A 222 18.36 -12.35 7.20
N ASP A 223 17.99 -11.15 6.75
CA ASP A 223 17.03 -10.28 7.41
C ASP A 223 15.60 -10.55 6.95
N VAL A 224 15.43 -10.99 5.70
CA VAL A 224 14.14 -11.19 5.04
C VAL A 224 14.16 -12.48 4.23
N ILE A 225 13.05 -13.21 4.23
CA ILE A 225 12.78 -14.30 3.29
C ILE A 225 12.03 -13.70 2.09
N LEU A 226 12.50 -13.93 0.86
CA LEU A 226 11.94 -13.31 -0.33
C LEU A 226 10.47 -13.68 -0.57
N SER A 227 10.14 -14.96 -0.43
CA SER A 227 8.75 -15.44 -0.48
C SER A 227 8.55 -16.64 0.44
N ILE A 228 7.39 -16.70 1.07
CA ILE A 228 6.95 -17.82 1.88
C ILE A 228 5.45 -17.99 1.68
N LEU A 229 5.00 -19.23 1.51
CA LEU A 229 3.58 -19.53 1.52
C LEU A 229 3.04 -19.40 2.94
N TYR A 230 1.87 -18.78 3.07
CA TYR A 230 1.20 -18.72 4.36
C TYR A 230 0.73 -20.12 4.75
N ASP A 231 1.39 -20.65 5.78
CA ASP A 231 0.96 -21.82 6.53
C ASP A 231 1.18 -21.51 8.01
N TYR A 232 0.08 -21.54 8.77
CA TYR A 232 0.07 -21.21 10.19
C TYR A 232 1.13 -22.00 10.99
N ASP A 233 1.25 -23.29 10.70
CA ASP A 233 2.19 -24.17 11.37
C ASP A 233 3.65 -23.81 11.06
N THR A 234 3.93 -23.45 9.81
CA THR A 234 5.27 -23.04 9.37
C THR A 234 5.69 -21.73 10.02
N VAL A 235 4.81 -20.74 10.07
CA VAL A 235 5.08 -19.44 10.69
C VAL A 235 5.37 -19.59 12.18
N GLN A 236 4.56 -20.38 12.90
CA GLN A 236 4.75 -20.63 14.33
C GLN A 236 6.05 -21.39 14.62
N LYS A 237 6.35 -22.42 13.84
CA LYS A 237 7.54 -23.26 14.03
C LYS A 237 8.83 -22.53 13.69
N LYS A 238 8.82 -21.64 12.72
CA LYS A 238 10.02 -20.94 12.23
C LYS A 238 10.28 -19.61 12.92
N ASN A 239 9.42 -19.18 13.83
CA ASN A 239 9.53 -17.90 14.55
C ASN A 239 9.76 -16.69 13.61
N VAL A 240 9.01 -16.65 12.50
CA VAL A 240 9.05 -15.57 11.52
C VAL A 240 7.82 -14.67 11.63
N LEU A 241 7.98 -13.41 11.26
CA LEU A 241 6.87 -12.47 11.09
C LEU A 241 6.55 -12.35 9.62
N LEU A 242 5.28 -12.22 9.28
CA LEU A 242 4.84 -12.02 7.90
C LEU A 242 4.46 -10.56 7.66
N SER A 243 4.80 -10.06 6.48
CA SER A 243 4.25 -8.82 5.94
C SER A 243 2.77 -9.02 5.54
N ASN A 244 2.13 -7.96 5.07
CA ASN A 244 0.89 -8.13 4.30
C ASN A 244 1.16 -8.97 3.05
N PRO A 245 0.21 -9.82 2.62
CA PRO A 245 0.36 -10.60 1.40
C PRO A 245 0.50 -9.67 0.18
N TYR A 246 1.48 -9.95 -0.66
CA TYR A 246 1.69 -9.20 -1.90
C TYR A 246 1.16 -9.93 -3.14
N LEU A 247 0.82 -11.21 -3.00
CA LEU A 247 0.23 -12.04 -4.04
C LEU A 247 -0.65 -13.11 -3.40
N GLU A 248 -1.83 -13.30 -3.95
CA GLU A 248 -2.73 -14.39 -3.61
C GLU A 248 -2.80 -15.36 -4.79
N THR A 249 -2.75 -16.66 -4.51
CA THR A 249 -2.87 -17.73 -5.50
C THR A 249 -3.93 -18.71 -5.05
N GLU A 250 -4.66 -19.27 -6.00
CA GLU A 250 -5.67 -20.29 -5.75
C GLU A 250 -5.07 -21.69 -5.94
N SER A 251 -5.46 -22.64 -5.09
CA SER A 251 -5.18 -24.05 -5.31
C SER A 251 -6.19 -24.60 -6.29
N VAL A 252 -5.72 -25.22 -7.36
CA VAL A 252 -6.57 -25.82 -8.36
C VAL A 252 -6.35 -27.34 -8.40
N LEU A 253 -7.42 -28.09 -8.61
CA LEU A 253 -7.36 -29.52 -8.88
C LEU A 253 -7.10 -29.71 -10.37
N VAL A 254 -6.01 -30.40 -10.70
CA VAL A 254 -5.67 -30.73 -12.09
C VAL A 254 -6.00 -32.20 -12.36
N ALA A 255 -6.77 -32.45 -13.37
CA ALA A 255 -7.08 -33.81 -13.83
C ALA A 255 -6.54 -33.99 -15.25
N HIS A 256 -6.30 -35.27 -15.63
CA HIS A 256 -5.99 -35.62 -17.00
C HIS A 256 -7.16 -35.29 -17.91
N ASP A 257 -6.88 -34.90 -19.15
CA ASP A 257 -7.90 -34.59 -20.15
C ASP A 257 -8.83 -35.80 -20.34
N GLY A 258 -10.16 -35.57 -20.28
CA GLY A 258 -11.20 -36.62 -20.38
C GLY A 258 -11.66 -37.20 -19.03
N VAL A 259 -11.16 -36.72 -17.88
CA VAL A 259 -11.72 -37.10 -16.57
C VAL A 259 -12.93 -36.23 -16.27
N ASP A 260 -14.09 -36.88 -16.02
CA ASP A 260 -15.29 -36.19 -15.56
C ASP A 260 -15.08 -35.75 -14.09
N MET A 261 -15.17 -34.45 -13.86
CA MET A 261 -14.95 -33.80 -12.55
C MET A 261 -16.25 -33.46 -11.82
N THR A 262 -17.41 -34.00 -12.29
CA THR A 262 -18.73 -33.82 -11.64
C THR A 262 -18.98 -34.80 -10.51
#